data_1af06de5788f86771127f5380ac19b32
#
_entry.id   1af06de5788f86771127f5380ac19b32
#
_cell.length_a   1.000
_cell.length_b   1.000
_cell.length_c   1.000
_cell.angle_alpha   90.00
_cell.angle_beta   90.00
_cell.angle_gamma   90.00
#
_symmetry.space_group_name_H-M   'P 1'
#
loop_
_entity.id
_entity.type
_entity.pdbx_description
1 polymer ?
#
loop_
_entity_poly.entity_id
_entity_poly.type
_entity_poly.pdbx_seq_one_letter_code
_entity_poly.pdbx_strand_id
1 'polypeptide(L)'
;MLTLLEEKMMTPLGPLWVICDEQFKLRAIEWEQYSERMVQLLDIHYRAQGYTRISATNPGGLCDKLADYFAGNLSAIDTLPTATGGTPFQREVWQTL
;
A
#
# COMPACT_ATOMS: atom_id res chain seq x y z
N MET A 1 -14.36 12.94 3.20
CA MET A 1 -13.03 12.86 2.55
C MET A 1 -12.25 11.71 3.14
N LEU A 2 -11.59 10.93 2.31
CA LEU A 2 -10.76 9.80 2.76
C LEU A 2 -9.37 10.30 3.17
N THR A 3 -8.90 9.89 4.33
CA THR A 3 -7.52 10.17 4.76
C THR A 3 -6.66 8.92 4.52
N LEU A 4 -5.61 9.08 3.72
CA LEU A 4 -4.66 8.01 3.43
C LEU A 4 -3.35 8.27 4.17
N LEU A 5 -2.87 7.26 4.86
CA LEU A 5 -1.58 7.28 5.56
C LEU A 5 -0.57 6.57 4.68
N GLU A 6 0.60 7.20 4.46
CA GLU A 6 1.58 6.65 3.52
C GLU A 6 2.99 6.64 4.07
N GLU A 7 3.74 5.63 3.67
CA GLU A 7 5.18 5.55 3.90
C GLU A 7 5.86 4.98 2.68
N LYS A 8 7.01 5.53 2.32
CA LYS A 8 7.89 4.95 1.33
C LYS A 8 8.94 4.13 2.07
N MET A 9 8.77 2.81 2.09
CA MET A 9 9.71 1.92 2.78
C MET A 9 10.81 1.43 1.85
N MET A 10 12.00 1.22 2.40
CA MET A 10 13.09 0.61 1.66
C MET A 10 13.00 -0.91 1.73
N THR A 11 13.16 -1.57 0.58
CA THR A 11 13.20 -3.02 0.51
C THR A 11 14.46 -3.46 -0.22
N PRO A 12 14.84 -4.76 -0.15
CA PRO A 12 15.96 -5.27 -0.93
C PRO A 12 15.84 -5.03 -2.44
N LEU A 13 14.61 -4.83 -2.93
CA LEU A 13 14.33 -4.60 -4.35
C LEU A 13 14.12 -3.13 -4.70
N GLY A 14 14.24 -2.23 -3.72
CA GLY A 14 14.09 -0.79 -3.93
C GLY A 14 12.97 -0.17 -3.09
N PRO A 15 12.73 1.15 -3.25
CA PRO A 15 11.68 1.81 -2.48
C PRO A 15 10.28 1.36 -2.89
N LEU A 16 9.42 1.16 -1.88
CA LEU A 16 8.05 0.70 -2.06
C LEU A 16 7.11 1.64 -1.32
N TRP A 17 6.10 2.17 -2.03
CA TRP A 17 5.05 2.97 -1.42
C TRP A 17 4.01 2.07 -0.77
N VAL A 18 3.66 2.36 0.48
CA VAL A 18 2.63 1.65 1.25
C VAL A 18 1.62 2.68 1.70
N ILE A 19 0.37 2.51 1.28
CA ILE A 19 -0.71 3.45 1.58
C ILE A 19 -1.87 2.70 2.20
N CYS A 20 -2.34 3.17 3.35
CA CYS A 20 -3.48 2.59 4.05
C CYS A 20 -4.47 3.67 4.46
N ASP A 21 -5.64 3.25 4.97
CA ASP A 21 -6.62 4.17 5.53
C ASP A 21 -6.41 4.33 7.05
N GLU A 22 -7.29 5.09 7.69
CA GLU A 22 -7.19 5.36 9.13
C GLU A 22 -7.51 4.13 9.99
N GLN A 23 -8.11 3.10 9.42
CA GLN A 23 -8.31 1.80 10.06
C GLN A 23 -7.16 0.84 9.78
N PHE A 24 -6.09 1.34 9.15
CA PHE A 24 -4.89 0.59 8.79
C PHE A 24 -5.15 -0.56 7.81
N LYS A 25 -6.18 -0.41 6.98
CA LYS A 25 -6.43 -1.33 5.87
C LYS A 25 -5.66 -0.83 4.66
N LEU A 26 -4.93 -1.72 4.02
CA LEU A 26 -4.11 -1.39 2.86
C LEU A 26 -4.98 -0.93 1.70
N ARG A 27 -4.66 0.22 1.13
CA ARG A 27 -5.38 0.80 0.00
C ARG A 27 -4.58 0.80 -1.29
N ALA A 28 -3.25 0.91 -1.18
CA ALA A 28 -2.37 0.88 -2.34
C ALA A 28 -0.97 0.44 -1.92
N ILE A 29 -0.27 -0.21 -2.84
CA ILE A 29 1.12 -0.57 -2.70
C ILE A 29 1.74 -0.52 -4.11
N GLU A 30 2.88 0.14 -4.26
CA GLU A 30 3.51 0.28 -5.57
C GLU A 30 4.99 0.59 -5.42
N TRP A 31 5.78 0.11 -6.37
CA TRP A 31 7.19 0.46 -6.47
C TRP A 31 7.35 1.94 -6.81
N GLU A 32 8.38 2.58 -6.26
CA GLU A 32 8.67 4.00 -6.50
C GLU A 32 8.73 4.32 -8.00
N GLN A 33 9.33 3.45 -8.78
CA GLN A 33 9.48 3.67 -10.22
C GLN A 33 8.15 3.74 -10.96
N TYR A 34 7.07 3.25 -10.35
CA TYR A 34 5.71 3.28 -10.90
C TYR A 34 4.76 4.16 -10.10
N SER A 35 5.31 5.11 -9.32
CA SER A 35 4.49 5.94 -8.42
C SER A 35 3.47 6.79 -9.18
N GLU A 36 3.76 7.21 -10.41
CA GLU A 36 2.79 7.95 -11.22
C GLU A 36 1.55 7.11 -11.51
N ARG A 37 1.74 5.83 -11.82
CA ARG A 37 0.63 4.90 -12.03
C ARG A 37 -0.21 4.76 -10.77
N MET A 38 0.44 4.69 -9.62
CA MET A 38 -0.26 4.62 -8.33
C MET A 38 -1.14 5.84 -8.11
N VAL A 39 -0.61 7.05 -8.34
CA VAL A 39 -1.39 8.28 -8.18
C VAL A 39 -2.58 8.32 -9.12
N GLN A 40 -2.39 7.91 -10.37
CA GLN A 40 -3.49 7.83 -11.33
C GLN A 40 -4.60 6.88 -10.85
N LEU A 41 -4.22 5.74 -10.29
CA LEU A 41 -5.19 4.76 -9.81
C LEU A 41 -5.89 5.24 -8.53
N LEU A 42 -5.20 5.93 -7.64
CA LEU A 42 -5.82 6.57 -6.49
C LEU A 42 -6.86 7.60 -6.93
N ASP A 43 -6.54 8.40 -7.94
CA ASP A 43 -7.48 9.37 -8.49
C ASP A 43 -8.72 8.68 -9.08
N ILE A 44 -8.53 7.61 -9.84
CA ILE A 44 -9.64 6.87 -10.45
C ILE A 44 -10.55 6.28 -9.36
N HIS A 45 -9.98 5.67 -8.32
CA HIS A 45 -10.76 4.97 -7.30
C HIS A 45 -11.37 5.87 -6.24
N TYR A 46 -10.72 6.99 -5.89
CA TYR A 46 -11.10 7.79 -4.72
C TYR A 46 -11.42 9.25 -5.04
N ARG A 47 -11.29 9.67 -6.27
CA ARG A 47 -11.51 11.06 -6.67
C ARG A 47 -12.92 11.56 -6.35
N ALA A 48 -13.92 10.71 -6.56
CA ALA A 48 -15.32 11.11 -6.37
C ALA A 48 -15.62 11.50 -4.92
N GLN A 49 -15.03 10.81 -3.95
CA GLN A 49 -15.20 11.13 -2.52
C GLN A 49 -14.14 12.12 -2.02
N GLY A 50 -13.07 12.31 -2.78
CA GLY A 50 -11.92 13.09 -2.36
C GLY A 50 -11.03 12.35 -1.39
N TYR A 51 -9.73 12.63 -1.44
CA TYR A 51 -8.78 12.04 -0.50
C TYR A 51 -7.61 12.98 -0.25
N THR A 52 -6.95 12.78 0.90
CA THR A 52 -5.71 13.45 1.24
C THR A 52 -4.67 12.40 1.62
N ARG A 53 -3.39 12.71 1.40
CA ARG A 53 -2.27 11.81 1.72
C ARG A 53 -1.44 12.44 2.81
N ILE A 54 -1.21 11.70 3.88
CA ILE A 54 -0.46 12.16 5.05
C ILE A 54 0.68 11.18 5.29
N SER A 55 1.90 11.71 5.44
CA SER A 55 3.06 10.88 5.78
C SER A 55 2.90 10.28 7.17
N ALA A 56 3.19 8.98 7.28
CA ALA A 56 3.13 8.25 8.54
C ALA A 56 4.31 7.29 8.60
N THR A 57 4.67 6.87 9.80
CA THR A 57 5.74 5.88 10.01
C THR A 57 5.12 4.55 10.40
N ASN A 58 5.35 3.53 9.56
CA ASN A 58 4.89 2.16 9.80
C ASN A 58 3.41 2.13 10.21
N PRO A 59 2.50 2.75 9.44
CA PRO A 59 1.10 2.85 9.85
C PRO A 59 0.49 1.46 10.04
N GLY A 60 -0.09 1.23 11.23
CA GLY A 60 -0.70 -0.05 11.57
C GLY A 60 0.23 -1.25 11.57
N GLY A 61 1.54 -1.05 11.55
CA GLY A 61 2.50 -2.14 11.47
C GLY A 61 2.62 -2.77 10.09
N LEU A 62 2.06 -2.16 9.06
CA LEU A 62 2.04 -2.73 7.71
C LEU A 62 3.42 -2.86 7.10
N CYS A 63 4.30 -1.87 7.32
CA CYS A 63 5.66 -1.94 6.80
C CYS A 63 6.48 -3.03 7.47
N ASP A 64 6.25 -3.30 8.77
CA ASP A 64 6.90 -4.41 9.45
C ASP A 64 6.49 -5.75 8.85
N LYS A 65 5.21 -5.92 8.53
CA LYS A 65 4.73 -7.15 7.88
C LYS A 65 5.34 -7.34 6.50
N LEU A 66 5.45 -6.26 5.73
CA LEU A 66 6.09 -6.32 4.42
C LEU A 66 7.59 -6.59 4.55
N ALA A 67 8.26 -6.04 5.57
CA ALA A 67 9.65 -6.34 5.83
C ALA A 67 9.86 -7.82 6.14
N ASP A 68 8.95 -8.44 6.91
CA ASP A 68 8.96 -9.88 7.16
C ASP A 68 8.85 -10.69 5.87
N TYR A 69 7.96 -10.26 4.97
CA TYR A 69 7.81 -10.89 3.66
C TYR A 69 9.13 -10.85 2.89
N PHE A 70 9.77 -9.70 2.82
CA PHE A 70 11.05 -9.56 2.10
C PHE A 70 12.21 -10.28 2.79
N ALA A 71 12.08 -10.57 4.09
CA ALA A 71 13.05 -11.37 4.82
C ALA A 71 12.88 -12.88 4.63
N GLY A 72 11.87 -13.30 3.87
CA GLY A 72 11.63 -14.69 3.52
C GLY A 72 10.35 -15.29 4.09
N ASN A 73 9.60 -14.57 4.91
CA ASN A 73 8.33 -15.05 5.44
C ASN A 73 7.22 -14.73 4.42
N LEU A 74 7.06 -15.60 3.42
CA LEU A 74 6.13 -15.36 2.34
C LEU A 74 4.67 -15.32 2.79
N SER A 75 4.33 -15.95 3.89
CA SER A 75 2.96 -15.93 4.41
C SER A 75 2.59 -14.60 5.08
N ALA A 76 3.56 -13.74 5.38
CA ALA A 76 3.28 -12.44 6.00
C ALA A 76 2.35 -11.58 5.15
N ILE A 77 2.41 -11.73 3.82
CA ILE A 77 1.55 -10.95 2.90
C ILE A 77 0.08 -11.34 3.02
N ASP A 78 -0.21 -12.59 3.40
CA ASP A 78 -1.58 -13.08 3.52
C ASP A 78 -2.30 -12.49 4.74
N THR A 79 -1.55 -11.95 5.70
CA THR A 79 -2.10 -11.38 6.92
C THR A 79 -2.34 -9.88 6.82
N LEU A 80 -2.02 -9.25 5.69
CA LEU A 80 -2.20 -7.81 5.51
C LEU A 80 -3.69 -7.49 5.41
N PRO A 81 -4.22 -6.59 6.27
CA PRO A 81 -5.60 -6.18 6.15
C PRO A 81 -5.77 -5.30 4.91
N THR A 82 -6.74 -5.65 4.06
CA THR A 82 -7.04 -4.87 2.86
C THR A 82 -8.47 -4.33 2.93
N ALA A 83 -8.68 -3.18 2.31
CA ALA A 83 -10.03 -2.64 2.18
C ALA A 83 -10.75 -3.39 1.06
N THR A 84 -11.95 -3.91 1.37
CA THR A 84 -12.90 -4.47 0.40
C THR A 84 -12.31 -5.51 -0.57
N GLY A 85 -11.86 -6.65 -0.05
CA GLY A 85 -11.53 -7.82 -0.88
C GLY A 85 -10.47 -7.62 -1.96
N GLY A 86 -9.70 -6.56 -1.88
CA GLY A 86 -8.68 -6.23 -2.87
C GLY A 86 -9.28 -5.67 -4.15
N THR A 87 -8.92 -4.44 -4.50
CA THR A 87 -9.24 -3.90 -5.81
C THR A 87 -8.42 -4.65 -6.87
N PRO A 88 -8.82 -4.64 -8.15
CA PRO A 88 -8.00 -5.23 -9.22
C PRO A 88 -6.56 -4.69 -9.21
N PHE A 89 -6.39 -3.42 -8.88
CA PHE A 89 -5.07 -2.80 -8.74
C PHE A 89 -4.24 -3.47 -7.64
N GLN A 90 -4.82 -3.67 -6.46
CA GLN A 90 -4.10 -4.32 -5.35
C GLN A 90 -3.72 -5.75 -5.70
N ARG A 91 -4.59 -6.50 -6.37
CA ARG A 91 -4.29 -7.87 -6.81
C ARG A 91 -3.12 -7.89 -7.80
N GLU A 92 -3.10 -6.94 -8.73
CA GLU A 92 -2.02 -6.84 -9.70
C GLU A 92 -0.68 -6.60 -9.02
N VAL A 93 -0.65 -5.71 -8.03
CA VAL A 93 0.56 -5.43 -7.26
C VAL A 93 0.99 -6.64 -6.44
N TRP A 94 0.04 -7.35 -5.80
CA TRP A 94 0.35 -8.57 -5.07
C TRP A 94 1.05 -9.61 -5.94
N GLN A 95 0.63 -9.76 -7.18
CA GLN A 95 1.21 -10.73 -8.10
C GLN A 95 2.64 -10.36 -8.50
N THR A 96 3.01 -9.09 -8.46
CA THR A 96 4.36 -8.65 -8.80
C THR A 96 5.32 -8.68 -7.62
N LEU A 97 4.82 -8.85 -6.42
CA LEU A 97 5.65 -9.01 -5.22
C LEU A 97 6.05 -10.47 -5.05
#